data_17f11322b382b3a4ec2eeb93578e81de
#
_entry.id   17f11322b382b3a4ec2eeb93578e81de
#
_cell.length_a   1.000
_cell.length_b   1.000
_cell.length_c   1.000
_cell.angle_alpha   90.00
_cell.angle_beta   90.00
_cell.angle_gamma   90.00
#
_symmetry.space_group_name_H-M   'P 1'
#
loop_
_entity.id
_entity.type
_entity.pdbx_description
1 polymer ?
#
loop_
_entity_poly.entity_id
_entity_poly.type
_entity_poly.pdbx_seq_one_letter_code
_entity_poly.pdbx_strand_id
1 'polypeptide(L)'
;RRGNHYDAIIMDPPSYGRGPKGEIWKIEEAIHPLIKLCVKLLSPNPLFFLINSYTTGLAPAVLTYMLATELKEFDGHVDSQEIGLPVTSNGLVLPCGASGRWEAK
;
A
#
# COMPACT_ATOMS: atom_id res chain seq x y z
N ARG A 1 -3.03 -18.15 4.09
CA ARG A 1 -3.44 -19.01 5.18
C ARG A 1 -3.80 -20.41 4.72
N ARG A 2 -4.46 -20.52 3.61
CA ARG A 2 -4.87 -21.81 3.05
C ARG A 2 -3.91 -22.31 1.98
N GLY A 3 -2.73 -21.69 1.89
CA GLY A 3 -1.78 -22.01 0.86
C GLY A 3 -2.14 -21.45 -0.51
N ASN A 4 -3.19 -20.63 -0.59
CA ASN A 4 -3.57 -19.98 -1.84
C ASN A 4 -2.65 -18.81 -2.14
N HIS A 5 -2.40 -18.59 -3.43
CA HIS A 5 -1.61 -17.46 -3.90
C HIS A 5 -2.42 -16.62 -4.87
N TYR A 6 -2.06 -15.37 -5.00
CA TYR A 6 -2.82 -14.40 -5.78
C TYR A 6 -1.92 -13.67 -6.78
N ASP A 7 -2.46 -13.33 -7.93
CA ASP A 7 -1.71 -12.63 -8.97
C ASP A 7 -1.66 -11.13 -8.74
N ALA A 8 -2.54 -10.61 -7.91
CA ALA A 8 -2.58 -9.19 -7.63
C ALA A 8 -3.16 -8.95 -6.24
N ILE A 9 -2.70 -7.88 -5.60
CA ILE A 9 -3.19 -7.47 -4.28
C ILE A 9 -3.48 -5.98 -4.31
N ILE A 10 -4.65 -5.61 -3.80
CA ILE A 10 -5.02 -4.22 -3.58
C ILE A 10 -5.30 -4.06 -2.09
N MET A 11 -4.65 -3.07 -1.47
CA MET A 11 -4.77 -2.82 -0.04
C MET A 11 -5.20 -1.39 0.23
N ASP A 12 -6.05 -1.23 1.22
CA ASP A 12 -6.49 0.08 1.68
C ASP A 12 -6.62 0.04 3.21
N PRO A 13 -5.49 -0.14 3.92
CA PRO A 13 -5.53 -0.29 5.37
C PRO A 13 -5.95 1.01 6.07
N PRO A 14 -6.71 0.90 7.18
CA PRO A 14 -7.10 2.09 7.92
C PRO A 14 -5.91 2.71 8.65
N SER A 15 -6.04 4.00 9.00
CA SER A 15 -5.01 4.70 9.76
C SER A 15 -4.95 4.18 11.20
N TYR A 16 -6.10 3.81 11.76
CA TYR A 16 -6.22 3.37 13.14
C TYR A 16 -7.42 2.42 13.26
N GLY A 17 -7.31 1.45 14.15
CA GLY A 17 -8.40 0.54 14.41
C GLY A 17 -8.17 -0.30 15.64
N ARG A 18 -9.22 -0.95 16.11
CA ARG A 18 -9.17 -1.87 17.25
C ARG A 18 -9.77 -3.21 16.88
N GLY A 19 -9.11 -4.28 17.30
CA GLY A 19 -9.65 -5.61 17.13
C GLY A 19 -10.61 -6.00 18.24
N PRO A 20 -11.30 -7.14 18.09
CA PRO A 20 -12.31 -7.58 19.08
C PRO A 20 -11.72 -7.93 20.43
N LYS A 21 -10.41 -8.14 20.52
CA LYS A 21 -9.72 -8.47 21.78
C LYS A 21 -8.95 -7.27 22.33
N GLY A 22 -9.23 -6.06 21.83
CA GLY A 22 -8.54 -4.86 22.29
C GLY A 22 -7.23 -4.58 21.57
N GLU A 23 -6.88 -5.37 20.54
CA GLU A 23 -5.69 -5.11 19.74
C GLU A 23 -5.81 -3.75 19.08
N ILE A 24 -4.69 -3.05 18.98
CA ILE A 24 -4.65 -1.73 18.38
C ILE A 24 -3.88 -1.78 17.08
N TRP A 25 -4.49 -1.27 16.00
CA TRP A 25 -3.86 -1.09 14.72
C TRP A 25 -3.48 0.36 14.52
N LYS A 26 -2.21 0.62 14.26
CA LYS A 26 -1.70 1.94 13.85
C LYS A 26 -0.90 1.74 12.60
N ILE A 27 -1.27 2.45 11.53
CA ILE A 27 -0.67 2.23 10.23
C ILE A 27 0.84 2.51 10.24
N GLU A 28 1.30 3.54 10.95
CA GLU A 28 2.71 3.90 10.98
C GLU A 28 3.58 2.82 11.62
N GLU A 29 2.99 1.94 12.43
CA GLU A 29 3.72 0.86 13.10
C GLU A 29 3.54 -0.48 12.39
N ALA A 30 2.39 -0.68 11.73
CA ALA A 30 1.99 -2.00 11.27
C ALA A 30 1.99 -2.17 9.75
N ILE A 31 2.13 -1.08 8.98
CA ILE A 31 1.99 -1.17 7.53
C ILE A 31 3.12 -1.99 6.89
N HIS A 32 4.37 -1.80 7.30
CA HIS A 32 5.48 -2.53 6.69
C HIS A 32 5.40 -4.03 6.98
N PRO A 33 5.15 -4.46 8.24
CA PRO A 33 4.93 -5.88 8.51
C PRO A 33 3.76 -6.46 7.73
N LEU A 34 2.69 -5.68 7.53
CA LEU A 34 1.54 -6.14 6.76
C LEU A 34 1.90 -6.34 5.29
N ILE A 35 2.63 -5.41 4.68
CA ILE A 35 3.10 -5.54 3.31
C ILE A 35 3.97 -6.78 3.18
N LYS A 36 4.89 -6.98 4.10
CA LYS A 36 5.77 -8.14 4.09
C LYS A 36 4.98 -9.45 4.14
N LEU A 37 3.94 -9.49 4.97
CA LEU A 37 3.09 -10.66 5.07
C LEU A 37 2.29 -10.89 3.78
N CYS A 38 1.75 -9.83 3.19
CA CYS A 38 0.95 -9.94 1.99
C CYS A 38 1.77 -10.34 0.77
N VAL A 39 3.04 -9.93 0.70
CA VAL A 39 3.91 -10.33 -0.41
C VAL A 39 4.06 -11.85 -0.48
N LYS A 40 4.01 -12.51 0.66
CA LYS A 40 4.06 -13.98 0.70
C LYS A 40 2.86 -14.66 0.06
N LEU A 41 1.79 -13.92 -0.16
CA LEU A 41 0.58 -14.43 -0.80
C LEU A 41 0.60 -14.28 -2.32
N LEU A 42 1.62 -13.64 -2.87
CA LEU A 42 1.72 -13.46 -4.32
C LEU A 42 2.14 -14.75 -5.01
N SER A 43 1.57 -14.98 -6.19
CA SER A 43 1.96 -16.09 -7.04
C SER A 43 3.39 -15.87 -7.58
N PRO A 44 4.00 -16.90 -8.21
CA PRO A 44 5.35 -16.75 -8.78
C PRO A 44 5.44 -15.67 -9.86
N ASN A 45 4.35 -15.38 -10.55
CA ASN A 45 4.31 -14.38 -11.62
C ASN A 45 3.21 -13.37 -11.34
N PRO A 46 3.36 -12.53 -10.30
CA PRO A 46 2.30 -11.59 -9.95
C PRO A 46 2.18 -10.46 -10.97
N LEU A 47 1.00 -9.86 -11.05
CA LEU A 47 0.70 -8.79 -11.99
C LEU A 47 0.94 -7.41 -11.37
N PHE A 48 0.40 -7.17 -10.18
CA PHE A 48 0.60 -5.89 -9.51
C PHE A 48 0.32 -5.99 -8.01
N PHE A 49 0.79 -4.98 -7.29
CA PHE A 49 0.51 -4.77 -5.88
C PHE A 49 0.24 -3.29 -5.67
N LEU A 50 -0.95 -2.96 -5.22
CA LEU A 50 -1.38 -1.57 -5.03
C LEU A 50 -1.75 -1.35 -3.58
N ILE A 51 -1.21 -0.29 -2.98
CA ILE A 51 -1.55 0.11 -1.62
C ILE A 51 -1.90 1.59 -1.59
N ASN A 52 -3.03 1.90 -0.97
CA ASN A 52 -3.47 3.28 -0.75
C ASN A 52 -3.45 3.59 0.73
N SER A 53 -3.08 4.80 1.08
CA SER A 53 -3.09 5.28 2.46
C SER A 53 -3.65 6.69 2.50
N TYR A 54 -4.53 6.92 3.44
CA TYR A 54 -5.11 8.25 3.67
C TYR A 54 -4.60 8.86 4.97
N THR A 55 -3.50 8.34 5.48
CA THR A 55 -2.90 8.78 6.74
C THR A 55 -2.02 9.99 6.52
N THR A 56 -2.27 11.06 7.27
CA THR A 56 -1.42 12.24 7.26
C THR A 56 -0.02 11.88 7.76
N GLY A 57 0.99 12.34 7.04
CA GLY A 57 2.38 12.09 7.43
C GLY A 57 3.01 10.85 6.82
N LEU A 58 2.22 10.03 6.11
CA LEU A 58 2.77 8.87 5.42
C LEU A 58 3.02 9.28 3.96
N ALA A 59 4.25 9.67 3.66
CA ALA A 59 4.60 10.20 2.35
C ALA A 59 4.62 9.11 1.27
N PRO A 60 4.33 9.47 0.00
CA PRO A 60 4.40 8.50 -1.10
C PRO A 60 5.75 7.79 -1.20
N ALA A 61 6.85 8.50 -0.98
CA ALA A 61 8.18 7.91 -1.06
C ALA A 61 8.38 6.77 -0.06
N VAL A 62 7.70 6.80 1.08
CA VAL A 62 7.76 5.72 2.06
C VAL A 62 7.12 4.46 1.49
N LEU A 63 6.02 4.61 0.78
CA LEU A 63 5.37 3.47 0.12
C LEU A 63 6.27 2.87 -0.95
N THR A 64 6.92 3.72 -1.76
CA THR A 64 7.88 3.25 -2.76
C THR A 64 8.99 2.45 -2.10
N TYR A 65 9.56 2.96 -1.01
CA TYR A 65 10.63 2.29 -0.30
C TYR A 65 10.21 0.89 0.17
N MET A 66 9.03 0.80 0.80
CA MET A 66 8.54 -0.47 1.33
C MET A 66 8.26 -1.48 0.21
N LEU A 67 7.61 -1.04 -0.86
CA LEU A 67 7.29 -1.93 -1.98
C LEU A 67 8.56 -2.38 -2.70
N ALA A 68 9.49 -1.47 -2.94
CA ALA A 68 10.74 -1.82 -3.60
C ALA A 68 11.54 -2.83 -2.77
N THR A 69 11.54 -2.67 -1.45
CA THR A 69 12.25 -3.57 -0.55
C THR A 69 11.63 -4.96 -0.53
N GLU A 70 10.30 -5.04 -0.38
CA GLU A 70 9.64 -6.33 -0.18
C GLU A 70 9.40 -7.07 -1.49
N LEU A 71 9.39 -6.38 -2.63
CA LEU A 71 9.12 -6.99 -3.94
C LEU A 71 10.38 -7.08 -4.81
N LYS A 72 11.56 -6.89 -4.23
CA LYS A 72 12.80 -6.87 -5.00
C LYS A 72 13.10 -8.17 -5.76
N GLU A 73 12.54 -9.29 -5.31
CA GLU A 73 12.73 -10.58 -5.97
C GLU A 73 11.86 -10.75 -7.22
N PHE A 74 10.92 -9.85 -7.42
CA PHE A 74 10.05 -9.86 -8.59
C PHE A 74 10.50 -8.78 -9.58
N ASP A 75 10.47 -9.12 -10.86
CA ASP A 75 10.89 -8.19 -11.90
C ASP A 75 9.73 -7.25 -12.25
N GLY A 76 9.81 -6.04 -11.73
CA GLY A 76 8.74 -5.08 -11.91
C GLY A 76 9.19 -3.66 -11.65
N HIS A 77 8.22 -2.77 -11.69
CA HIS A 77 8.43 -1.34 -11.53
C HIS A 77 7.60 -0.81 -10.37
N VAL A 78 8.21 0.01 -9.51
CA VAL A 78 7.53 0.61 -8.37
C VAL A 78 7.46 2.11 -8.56
N ASP A 79 6.28 2.69 -8.34
CA ASP A 79 6.15 4.13 -8.20
C ASP A 79 5.11 4.47 -7.14
N SER A 80 5.04 5.73 -6.78
CA SER A 80 4.05 6.21 -5.83
C SER A 80 3.73 7.66 -6.13
N GLN A 81 2.55 8.09 -5.68
CA GLN A 81 2.12 9.45 -5.89
C GLN A 81 1.12 9.85 -4.82
N GLU A 82 0.97 11.15 -4.66
CA GLU A 82 -0.03 11.71 -3.77
C GLU A 82 -1.41 11.60 -4.42
N ILE A 83 -2.40 11.23 -3.61
CA ILE A 83 -3.78 11.17 -4.05
C ILE A 83 -4.45 12.48 -3.62
N GLY A 84 -5.22 13.08 -4.52
CA GLY A 84 -5.93 14.31 -4.20
C GLY A 84 -7.30 14.36 -4.84
N LEU A 85 -8.14 15.23 -4.28
CA LEU A 85 -9.48 15.49 -4.79
C LEU A 85 -9.45 16.83 -5.52
N PRO A 86 -9.87 16.88 -6.79
CA PRO A 86 -9.91 18.16 -7.50
C PRO A 86 -10.94 19.10 -6.88
N VAL A 87 -10.55 20.35 -6.70
CA VAL A 87 -11.42 21.38 -6.15
C VAL A 87 -11.88 22.27 -7.30
N THR A 88 -13.17 22.21 -7.63
CA THR A 88 -13.70 22.91 -8.80
C THR A 88 -13.71 24.43 -8.63
N SER A 89 -13.82 24.92 -7.39
CA SER A 89 -13.93 26.36 -7.14
C SER A 89 -12.63 27.12 -7.33
N ASN A 90 -11.47 26.48 -7.22
CA ASN A 90 -10.19 27.17 -7.33
C ASN A 90 -9.18 26.49 -8.25
N GLY A 91 -9.55 25.37 -8.87
CA GLY A 91 -8.68 24.64 -9.79
C GLY A 91 -7.52 23.92 -9.14
N LEU A 92 -7.49 23.86 -7.81
CA LEU A 92 -6.44 23.18 -7.07
C LEU A 92 -6.85 21.75 -6.73
N VAL A 93 -5.94 21.01 -6.09
CA VAL A 93 -6.18 19.64 -5.68
C VAL A 93 -6.02 19.59 -4.16
N LEU A 94 -7.03 19.03 -3.48
CA LEU A 94 -6.96 18.81 -2.04
C LEU A 94 -6.26 17.49 -1.78
N PRO A 95 -5.06 17.49 -1.18
CA PRO A 95 -4.36 16.24 -0.88
C PRO A 95 -5.15 15.41 0.14
N CYS A 96 -5.29 14.12 -0.11
CA CYS A 96 -6.03 13.24 0.78
C CYS A 96 -5.32 11.94 1.11
N GLY A 97 -4.19 11.65 0.47
CA GLY A 97 -3.47 10.42 0.76
C GLY A 97 -2.35 10.14 -0.21
N ALA A 98 -1.90 8.91 -0.21
CA ALA A 98 -0.81 8.45 -1.07
C ALA A 98 -1.13 7.08 -1.63
N SER A 99 -0.61 6.79 -2.81
CA SER A 99 -0.76 5.50 -3.46
C SER A 99 0.62 4.98 -3.85
N GLY A 100 0.91 3.74 -3.49
CA GLY A 100 2.11 3.05 -3.94
C GLY A 100 1.71 1.88 -4.83
N ARG A 101 2.43 1.69 -5.92
CA ARG A 101 2.11 0.64 -6.87
C ARG A 101 3.36 -0.06 -7.37
N TRP A 102 3.34 -1.38 -7.32
CA TRP A 102 4.30 -2.22 -8.02
C TRP A 102 3.55 -2.91 -9.16
N GLU A 103 4.15 -2.96 -10.32
CA GLU A 103 3.57 -3.71 -11.44
C GLU A 103 4.66 -4.46 -12.17
N ALA A 104 4.31 -5.63 -12.70
CA ALA A 104 5.24 -6.48 -13.43
C ALA A 104 5.67 -5.81 -14.73
N LYS A 105 6.89 -6.10 -15.12
CA LYS A 105 7.41 -5.67 -16.42
C LYS A 105 6.80 -6.47 -17.55
#